data_11cb756c336a7ec5882aea2a2c118353
#
_entry.id   11cb756c336a7ec5882aea2a2c118353
#
_cell.length_a   1.000
_cell.length_b   1.000
_cell.length_c   1.000
_cell.angle_alpha   90.00
_cell.angle_beta   90.00
_cell.angle_gamma   90.00
#
_symmetry.space_group_name_H-M   'P 1'
#
loop_
_entity.id
_entity.type
_entity.pdbx_description
1 polymer ?
#
loop_
_entity_poly.entity_id
_entity_poly.type
_entity_poly.pdbx_seq_one_letter_code
_entity_poly.pdbx_strand_id
1 'polypeptide(L)'
;MKKYTTSLAIITALLAACFNSFGQDKKHEFSISVGGPFSFVKSVSAGETVPGNGINAGIRYAYYLNEGLSLGIGVEYQTYNTDLKYGFIGGQYNSVDAENEAFQFRYKATNLREEQKLGYINVPIGIQFETPGTTKLYLAAGAKIGFASSGTYESSIGNLTTSGYYPQYNVELFSPAFAGFGSANDVRTSKQDLNTKTSYSATFETGLKQQIGSKNSIYIGVYLDYGLNNVYDKNENKNLVQYNPALPVQFTYNSVFDSGLARDMRLVSYGLKLRIAMR
;
A
#
# COMPACT_ATOMS: atom_id res chain seq x y z
N MET A 1 25.33 6.11 15.09
CA MET A 1 24.61 7.39 15.22
C MET A 1 25.27 8.57 14.50
N LYS A 2 26.59 8.77 14.46
CA LYS A 2 27.25 9.91 13.80
C LYS A 2 27.07 10.03 12.27
N LYS A 3 26.83 8.92 11.54
CA LYS A 3 26.68 8.96 10.06
C LYS A 3 25.32 9.54 9.60
N TYR A 4 24.27 9.39 10.38
CA TYR A 4 22.93 9.90 10.01
C TYR A 4 22.74 11.38 10.31
N THR A 5 23.44 11.91 11.32
CA THR A 5 23.42 13.34 11.66
C THR A 5 24.11 14.20 10.60
N THR A 6 25.20 13.73 10.00
CA THR A 6 25.88 14.42 8.88
C THR A 6 25.04 14.41 7.60
N SER A 7 24.37 13.32 7.26
CA SER A 7 23.49 13.26 6.07
C SER A 7 22.26 14.18 6.23
N LEU A 8 21.69 14.24 7.41
CA LEU A 8 20.56 15.14 7.71
C LEU A 8 20.98 16.61 7.63
N ALA A 9 22.17 16.94 8.16
CA ALA A 9 22.71 18.31 8.09
C ALA A 9 23.02 18.76 6.66
N ILE A 10 23.54 17.86 5.79
CA ILE A 10 23.80 18.16 4.38
C ILE A 10 22.49 18.36 3.61
N ILE A 11 21.46 17.54 3.86
CA ILE A 11 20.13 17.70 3.25
C ILE A 11 19.50 19.03 3.70
N THR A 12 19.61 19.37 4.98
CA THR A 12 19.10 20.64 5.51
C THR A 12 19.85 21.84 4.94
N ALA A 13 21.16 21.75 4.77
CA ALA A 13 21.99 22.79 4.18
C ALA A 13 21.73 22.95 2.67
N LEU A 14 21.55 21.87 1.92
CA LEU A 14 21.14 21.88 0.51
C LEU A 14 19.75 22.48 0.32
N LEU A 15 18.78 22.11 1.16
CA LEU A 15 17.47 22.74 1.18
C LEU A 15 17.57 24.24 1.48
N ALA A 16 18.35 24.66 2.51
CA ALA A 16 18.53 26.05 2.84
C ALA A 16 19.24 26.87 1.74
N ALA A 17 20.18 26.27 0.99
CA ALA A 17 20.86 26.93 -0.13
C ALA A 17 19.93 27.14 -1.33
N CYS A 18 19.03 26.20 -1.62
CA CYS A 18 18.01 26.35 -2.66
C CYS A 18 17.05 27.52 -2.35
N PHE A 19 16.76 27.78 -1.08
CA PHE A 19 15.83 28.85 -0.67
C PHE A 19 16.36 30.28 -0.92
N ASN A 20 17.65 30.48 -0.98
CA ASN A 20 18.23 31.82 -1.14
C ASN A 20 18.38 32.28 -2.61
N SER A 21 18.33 31.35 -3.60
CA SER A 21 18.61 31.69 -5.00
C SER A 21 17.40 32.12 -5.83
N PHE A 22 16.18 31.85 -5.38
CA PHE A 22 14.95 32.05 -6.19
C PHE A 22 14.09 33.26 -5.81
N GLY A 23 14.63 34.21 -5.05
CA GLY A 23 13.87 35.30 -4.40
C GLY A 23 13.42 36.45 -5.29
N GLN A 24 13.58 36.43 -6.63
CA GLN A 24 13.26 37.60 -7.47
C GLN A 24 12.10 37.43 -8.44
N ASP A 25 11.66 36.20 -8.75
CA ASP A 25 10.56 35.99 -9.67
C ASP A 25 9.39 35.25 -8.96
N LYS A 26 8.24 35.94 -8.80
CA LYS A 26 7.01 35.41 -8.18
C LYS A 26 6.36 34.23 -8.93
N LYS A 27 7.01 33.69 -9.95
CA LYS A 27 6.52 32.58 -10.73
C LYS A 27 6.87 31.19 -10.18
N HIS A 28 7.78 31.11 -9.23
CA HIS A 28 8.29 29.85 -8.71
C HIS A 28 7.82 29.65 -7.27
N GLU A 29 7.25 28.50 -6.96
CA GLU A 29 6.84 28.13 -5.60
C GLU A 29 7.41 26.75 -5.26
N PHE A 30 8.08 26.64 -4.11
CA PHE A 30 8.52 25.39 -3.51
C PHE A 30 7.68 25.12 -2.27
N SER A 31 7.28 23.87 -2.07
CA SER A 31 6.48 23.48 -0.93
C SER A 31 6.84 22.11 -0.38
N ILE A 32 6.57 21.95 0.92
CA ILE A 32 6.65 20.67 1.64
C ILE A 32 5.24 20.38 2.14
N SER A 33 4.81 19.14 2.05
CA SER A 33 3.48 18.73 2.46
C SER A 33 3.48 17.44 3.27
N VAL A 34 2.48 17.32 4.15
CA VAL A 34 2.11 16.08 4.83
C VAL A 34 0.61 15.89 4.71
N GLY A 35 0.16 14.66 4.59
CA GLY A 35 -1.26 14.33 4.47
C GLY A 35 -1.59 12.95 5.04
N GLY A 36 -2.87 12.70 5.22
CA GLY A 36 -3.43 11.46 5.77
C GLY A 36 -4.82 11.71 6.38
N PRO A 37 -5.37 10.77 7.18
CA PRO A 37 -4.77 9.48 7.56
C PRO A 37 -5.20 8.28 6.71
N PHE A 38 -6.17 8.41 5.78
CA PHE A 38 -6.79 7.28 5.11
C PHE A 38 -6.04 6.92 3.83
N SER A 39 -5.29 5.81 3.87
CA SER A 39 -4.59 5.27 2.69
C SER A 39 -4.58 3.75 2.77
N PHE A 40 -5.24 3.11 1.81
CA PHE A 40 -5.50 1.68 1.83
C PHE A 40 -5.52 1.07 0.42
N VAL A 41 -5.52 -0.25 0.39
CA VAL A 41 -5.70 -1.04 -0.82
C VAL A 41 -7.17 -1.39 -0.98
N LYS A 42 -7.77 -0.98 -2.09
CA LYS A 42 -9.09 -1.44 -2.52
C LYS A 42 -8.93 -2.71 -3.36
N SER A 43 -9.61 -3.77 -3.01
CA SER A 43 -9.59 -5.04 -3.74
C SER A 43 -11.00 -5.58 -3.98
N VAL A 44 -11.13 -6.48 -4.95
CA VAL A 44 -12.31 -7.33 -5.12
C VAL A 44 -12.04 -8.63 -4.39
N SER A 45 -12.76 -8.86 -3.30
CA SER A 45 -12.57 -10.01 -2.42
C SER A 45 -13.92 -10.50 -1.91
N ALA A 46 -14.04 -11.80 -1.63
CA ALA A 46 -15.19 -12.38 -0.93
C ALA A 46 -15.15 -12.09 0.59
N GLY A 47 -14.00 -11.67 1.11
CA GLY A 47 -13.82 -11.25 2.50
C GLY A 47 -14.09 -9.76 2.72
N GLU A 48 -14.05 -9.36 3.98
CA GLU A 48 -14.15 -7.97 4.40
C GLU A 48 -12.82 -7.26 4.18
N THR A 49 -12.83 -6.11 3.49
CA THR A 49 -11.68 -5.20 3.40
C THR A 49 -11.82 -4.10 4.44
N VAL A 50 -10.89 -4.05 5.40
CA VAL A 50 -10.85 -3.01 6.43
C VAL A 50 -9.78 -2.00 6.03
N PRO A 51 -10.19 -0.77 5.67
CA PRO A 51 -9.25 0.31 5.35
C PRO A 51 -8.36 0.64 6.55
N GLY A 52 -7.06 0.68 6.33
CA GLY A 52 -6.10 1.09 7.33
C GLY A 52 -5.72 2.57 7.22
N ASN A 53 -4.82 2.97 8.08
CA ASN A 53 -4.27 4.32 8.11
C ASN A 53 -2.95 4.36 7.35
N GLY A 54 -2.74 5.46 6.62
CA GLY A 54 -1.46 5.73 5.96
C GLY A 54 -1.21 7.22 5.92
N ILE A 55 0.03 7.57 5.68
CA ILE A 55 0.49 8.95 5.61
C ILE A 55 1.19 9.19 4.29
N ASN A 56 1.15 10.43 3.82
CA ASN A 56 2.03 10.89 2.76
C ASN A 56 2.85 12.09 3.22
N ALA A 57 4.06 12.22 2.68
CA ALA A 57 4.92 13.37 2.87
C ALA A 57 5.69 13.63 1.58
N GLY A 58 5.80 14.88 1.17
CA GLY A 58 6.43 15.19 -0.10
C GLY A 58 6.88 16.62 -0.25
N ILE A 59 7.62 16.83 -1.32
CA ILE A 59 8.07 18.13 -1.81
C ILE A 59 7.47 18.38 -3.19
N ARG A 60 7.11 19.63 -3.47
CA ARG A 60 6.53 20.03 -4.75
C ARG A 60 7.15 21.33 -5.21
N TYR A 61 7.44 21.41 -6.48
CA TYR A 61 7.72 22.64 -7.20
C TYR A 61 6.53 23.01 -8.08
N ALA A 62 6.16 24.29 -8.10
CA ALA A 62 5.11 24.80 -8.97
C ALA A 62 5.60 26.04 -9.74
N TYR A 63 5.25 26.09 -11.01
CA TYR A 63 5.47 27.24 -11.89
C TYR A 63 4.13 27.93 -12.20
N TYR A 64 4.04 29.21 -11.86
CA TYR A 64 2.86 30.02 -12.06
C TYR A 64 2.83 30.59 -13.48
N LEU A 65 1.84 30.19 -14.25
CA LEU A 65 1.56 30.73 -15.59
C LEU A 65 0.98 32.14 -15.48
N ASN A 66 0.15 32.38 -14.46
CA ASN A 66 -0.39 33.68 -14.07
C ASN A 66 -0.63 33.69 -12.54
N GLU A 67 -1.28 34.75 -12.01
CA GLU A 67 -1.52 34.88 -10.57
C GLU A 67 -2.40 33.80 -9.96
N GLY A 68 -3.25 33.16 -10.75
CA GLY A 68 -4.22 32.16 -10.30
C GLY A 68 -4.00 30.74 -10.83
N LEU A 69 -3.06 30.52 -11.78
CA LEU A 69 -2.87 29.22 -12.41
C LEU A 69 -1.40 28.80 -12.36
N SER A 70 -1.15 27.59 -11.86
CA SER A 70 0.19 27.01 -11.81
C SER A 70 0.21 25.56 -12.28
N LEU A 71 1.38 25.14 -12.79
CA LEU A 71 1.74 23.76 -13.08
C LEU A 71 2.70 23.27 -12.00
N GLY A 72 2.48 22.08 -11.48
CA GLY A 72 3.30 21.53 -10.40
C GLY A 72 3.79 20.11 -10.68
N ILE A 73 5.00 19.84 -10.22
CA ILE A 73 5.61 18.51 -10.17
C ILE A 73 6.24 18.30 -8.79
N GLY A 74 6.29 17.06 -8.32
CA GLY A 74 6.86 16.78 -7.00
C GLY A 74 7.36 15.35 -6.83
N VAL A 75 7.78 15.07 -5.61
CA VAL A 75 8.07 13.71 -5.12
C VAL A 75 7.40 13.55 -3.77
N GLU A 76 6.71 12.44 -3.58
CA GLU A 76 5.94 12.15 -2.38
C GLU A 76 6.16 10.68 -1.98
N TYR A 77 6.47 10.42 -0.73
CA TYR A 77 6.42 9.09 -0.15
C TYR A 77 5.05 8.86 0.49
N GLN A 78 4.45 7.70 0.23
CA GLN A 78 3.12 7.36 0.72
C GLN A 78 3.06 5.92 1.19
N THR A 79 2.40 5.70 2.34
CA THR A 79 2.15 4.37 2.90
C THR A 79 0.68 4.01 2.76
N TYR A 80 0.39 2.71 2.58
CA TYR A 80 -0.96 2.14 2.50
C TYR A 80 -1.02 0.93 3.42
N ASN A 81 -2.04 0.86 4.27
CA ASN A 81 -2.26 -0.26 5.18
C ASN A 81 -3.69 -0.79 4.98
N THR A 82 -3.84 -2.11 4.95
CA THR A 82 -5.14 -2.76 4.74
C THR A 82 -5.17 -4.09 5.44
N ASP A 83 -6.30 -4.43 6.05
CA ASP A 83 -6.60 -5.75 6.53
C ASP A 83 -7.66 -6.42 5.64
N LEU A 84 -7.41 -7.65 5.23
CA LEU A 84 -8.39 -8.52 4.61
C LEU A 84 -8.80 -9.60 5.59
N LYS A 85 -10.11 -9.74 5.85
CA LYS A 85 -10.65 -10.67 6.84
C LYS A 85 -11.63 -11.64 6.18
N TYR A 86 -11.49 -12.90 6.53
CA TYR A 86 -12.33 -13.99 6.06
C TYR A 86 -12.79 -14.82 7.27
N GLY A 87 -14.09 -14.98 7.45
CA GLY A 87 -14.65 -15.78 8.56
C GLY A 87 -14.36 -17.26 8.39
N PHE A 88 -14.56 -17.77 7.18
CA PHE A 88 -14.32 -19.18 6.82
C PHE A 88 -13.78 -19.28 5.40
N ILE A 89 -12.77 -20.11 5.20
CA ILE A 89 -12.23 -20.48 3.90
C ILE A 89 -11.97 -21.98 3.88
N GLY A 90 -12.34 -22.63 2.79
CA GLY A 90 -11.95 -24.00 2.48
C GLY A 90 -11.35 -24.08 1.08
N GLY A 91 -10.40 -24.99 0.91
CA GLY A 91 -9.79 -25.24 -0.39
C GLY A 91 -9.36 -26.70 -0.51
N GLN A 92 -9.22 -27.13 -1.76
CA GLN A 92 -8.72 -28.46 -2.09
C GLN A 92 -7.97 -28.45 -3.41
N TYR A 93 -6.95 -29.29 -3.52
CA TYR A 93 -6.19 -29.49 -4.76
C TYR A 93 -5.47 -30.84 -4.75
N ASN A 94 -5.14 -31.35 -5.93
CA ASN A 94 -4.43 -32.62 -6.06
C ASN A 94 -2.95 -32.41 -5.73
N SER A 95 -2.39 -33.36 -5.00
CA SER A 95 -0.99 -33.40 -4.59
C SER A 95 -0.49 -34.85 -4.58
N VAL A 96 0.78 -35.00 -4.28
CA VAL A 96 1.44 -36.29 -4.12
C VAL A 96 2.11 -36.29 -2.76
N ASP A 97 1.99 -37.38 -2.00
CA ASP A 97 2.61 -37.53 -0.70
C ASP A 97 4.08 -37.98 -0.78
N ALA A 98 4.70 -38.24 0.38
CA ALA A 98 6.09 -38.66 0.47
C ALA A 98 6.35 -40.05 -0.12
N GLU A 99 5.32 -40.87 -0.28
CA GLU A 99 5.38 -42.22 -0.87
C GLU A 99 5.04 -42.23 -2.35
N ASN A 100 4.87 -41.07 -2.99
CA ASN A 100 4.43 -40.86 -4.37
C ASN A 100 2.98 -41.30 -4.62
N GLU A 101 2.14 -41.39 -3.62
CA GLU A 101 0.73 -41.61 -3.81
C GLU A 101 -0.04 -40.33 -4.08
N ALA A 102 -0.90 -40.35 -5.10
CA ALA A 102 -1.75 -39.22 -5.44
C ALA A 102 -2.91 -39.08 -4.44
N PHE A 103 -3.11 -37.89 -3.95
CA PHE A 103 -4.20 -37.57 -3.05
C PHE A 103 -4.73 -36.17 -3.28
N GLN A 104 -5.89 -35.84 -2.69
CA GLN A 104 -6.44 -34.51 -2.67
C GLN A 104 -6.17 -33.89 -1.31
N PHE A 105 -5.28 -32.90 -1.29
CA PHE A 105 -5.07 -32.08 -0.10
C PHE A 105 -6.27 -31.16 0.12
N ARG A 106 -6.80 -31.16 1.33
CA ARG A 106 -7.94 -30.33 1.75
C ARG A 106 -7.56 -29.52 2.96
N TYR A 107 -8.05 -28.28 3.01
CA TYR A 107 -7.89 -27.42 4.19
C TYR A 107 -9.15 -26.64 4.50
N LYS A 108 -9.33 -26.32 5.78
CA LYS A 108 -10.36 -25.44 6.31
C LYS A 108 -9.68 -24.47 7.25
N ALA A 109 -9.92 -23.17 7.05
CA ALA A 109 -9.38 -22.10 7.88
C ALA A 109 -10.53 -21.20 8.36
N THR A 110 -10.48 -20.81 9.63
CA THR A 110 -11.43 -19.85 10.22
C THR A 110 -10.68 -18.62 10.73
N ASN A 111 -11.34 -17.47 10.67
CA ASN A 111 -10.82 -16.21 11.14
C ASN A 111 -9.44 -15.87 10.51
N LEU A 112 -9.33 -16.04 9.19
CA LEU A 112 -8.16 -15.58 8.45
C LEU A 112 -8.16 -14.05 8.39
N ARG A 113 -7.05 -13.44 8.81
CA ARG A 113 -6.75 -12.02 8.62
C ARG A 113 -5.40 -11.90 7.94
N GLU A 114 -5.33 -11.13 6.88
CA GLU A 114 -4.08 -10.74 6.23
C GLU A 114 -3.91 -9.22 6.33
N GLU A 115 -2.85 -8.80 7.01
CA GLU A 115 -2.43 -7.41 7.11
C GLU A 115 -1.44 -7.11 6.01
N GLN A 116 -1.71 -6.06 5.21
CA GLN A 116 -0.88 -5.63 4.10
C GLN A 116 -0.35 -4.22 4.35
N LYS A 117 0.95 -4.03 4.09
CA LYS A 117 1.64 -2.75 4.20
C LYS A 117 2.42 -2.47 2.93
N LEU A 118 2.08 -1.37 2.26
CA LEU A 118 2.74 -0.94 1.04
C LEU A 118 3.36 0.44 1.23
N GLY A 119 4.53 0.66 0.62
CA GLY A 119 5.18 1.95 0.51
C GLY A 119 5.42 2.30 -0.95
N TYR A 120 5.12 3.53 -1.35
CA TYR A 120 5.29 4.04 -2.69
C TYR A 120 6.02 5.38 -2.71
N ILE A 121 6.92 5.53 -3.68
CA ILE A 121 7.49 6.83 -4.06
C ILE A 121 6.70 7.31 -5.27
N ASN A 122 5.96 8.40 -5.12
CA ASN A 122 5.09 8.97 -6.14
C ASN A 122 5.71 10.21 -6.76
N VAL A 123 5.49 10.39 -8.05
CA VAL A 123 5.76 11.61 -8.81
C VAL A 123 4.42 12.22 -9.19
N PRO A 124 3.87 13.17 -8.40
CA PRO A 124 2.69 13.91 -8.75
C PRO A 124 2.98 14.98 -9.81
N ILE A 125 2.11 15.10 -10.81
CA ILE A 125 2.11 16.15 -11.83
C ILE A 125 0.68 16.68 -11.93
N GLY A 126 0.49 17.99 -11.93
CA GLY A 126 -0.86 18.55 -12.01
C GLY A 126 -0.91 20.05 -12.16
N ILE A 127 -2.13 20.53 -12.32
CA ILE A 127 -2.47 21.94 -12.40
C ILE A 127 -3.15 22.38 -11.12
N GLN A 128 -2.95 23.63 -10.73
CA GLN A 128 -3.60 24.23 -9.57
C GLN A 128 -4.14 25.60 -9.96
N PHE A 129 -5.41 25.84 -9.62
CA PHE A 129 -6.08 27.13 -9.70
C PHE A 129 -6.22 27.74 -8.31
N GLU A 130 -6.05 29.07 -8.21
CA GLU A 130 -6.18 29.85 -6.99
C GLU A 130 -7.07 31.09 -7.25
N THR A 131 -7.96 31.40 -6.30
CA THR A 131 -8.70 32.67 -6.34
C THR A 131 -7.78 33.84 -5.95
N PRO A 132 -8.11 35.09 -6.33
CA PRO A 132 -7.36 36.26 -5.88
C PRO A 132 -7.55 36.53 -4.36
N GLY A 133 -6.62 37.30 -3.75
CA GLY A 133 -6.66 37.69 -2.35
C GLY A 133 -5.50 37.15 -1.51
N THR A 134 -5.49 37.46 -0.22
CA THR A 134 -4.51 36.97 0.77
C THR A 134 -4.89 35.59 1.33
N THR A 135 -6.18 35.36 1.47
CA THR A 135 -6.79 34.07 1.72
C THR A 135 -7.43 33.59 0.41
N LYS A 136 -6.93 32.51 -0.16
CA LYS A 136 -7.32 32.00 -1.47
C LYS A 136 -7.97 30.65 -1.33
N LEU A 137 -9.03 30.41 -2.08
CA LEU A 137 -9.46 29.05 -2.40
C LEU A 137 -8.52 28.48 -3.45
N TYR A 138 -8.10 27.23 -3.32
CA TYR A 138 -7.37 26.53 -4.35
C TYR A 138 -8.04 25.23 -4.74
N LEU A 139 -7.85 24.87 -5.99
CA LEU A 139 -8.29 23.63 -6.59
C LEU A 139 -7.13 23.07 -7.41
N ALA A 140 -6.73 21.84 -7.13
CA ALA A 140 -5.68 21.17 -7.89
C ALA A 140 -6.18 19.80 -8.39
N ALA A 141 -5.77 19.49 -9.62
CA ALA A 141 -6.05 18.21 -10.24
C ALA A 141 -4.83 17.72 -11.02
N GLY A 142 -4.65 16.42 -11.11
CA GLY A 142 -3.49 15.86 -11.80
C GLY A 142 -3.44 14.35 -11.80
N ALA A 143 -2.25 13.84 -12.03
CA ALA A 143 -1.93 12.41 -11.99
C ALA A 143 -0.69 12.15 -11.13
N LYS A 144 -0.58 10.95 -10.60
CA LYS A 144 0.61 10.44 -9.92
C LYS A 144 1.09 9.17 -10.60
N ILE A 145 2.40 9.06 -10.78
CA ILE A 145 3.08 7.81 -11.13
C ILE A 145 3.80 7.36 -9.88
N GLY A 146 3.48 6.15 -9.38
CA GLY A 146 4.02 5.61 -8.14
C GLY A 146 4.88 4.39 -8.40
N PHE A 147 6.05 4.37 -7.80
CA PHE A 147 6.99 3.25 -7.83
C PHE A 147 6.98 2.57 -6.46
N ALA A 148 6.77 1.24 -6.45
CA ALA A 148 6.80 0.48 -5.22
C ALA A 148 8.18 0.55 -4.56
N SER A 149 8.23 0.93 -3.30
CA SER A 149 9.45 0.94 -2.48
C SER A 149 9.46 -0.18 -1.45
N SER A 150 8.29 -0.63 -1.02
CA SER A 150 8.12 -1.78 -0.14
C SER A 150 6.71 -2.35 -0.29
N GLY A 151 6.59 -3.65 -0.13
CA GLY A 151 5.31 -4.33 -0.04
C GLY A 151 5.48 -5.56 0.84
N THR A 152 4.63 -5.71 1.84
CA THR A 152 4.68 -6.86 2.75
C THR A 152 3.30 -7.26 3.20
N TYR A 153 3.15 -8.55 3.52
CA TYR A 153 1.96 -9.08 4.17
C TYR A 153 2.31 -10.00 5.35
N GLU A 154 1.38 -10.12 6.28
CA GLU A 154 1.42 -11.02 7.41
C GLU A 154 0.02 -11.60 7.61
N SER A 155 -0.09 -12.93 7.70
CA SER A 155 -1.37 -13.61 7.86
C SER A 155 -1.51 -14.22 9.25
N SER A 156 -2.72 -14.16 9.81
CA SER A 156 -3.10 -14.84 11.02
C SER A 156 -4.36 -15.66 10.79
N ILE A 157 -4.40 -16.89 11.31
CA ILE A 157 -5.50 -17.84 11.14
C ILE A 157 -5.88 -18.35 12.53
N GLY A 158 -7.14 -18.17 12.92
CA GLY A 158 -7.61 -18.61 14.24
C GLY A 158 -7.62 -20.12 14.37
N ASN A 159 -8.10 -20.83 13.36
CA ASN A 159 -8.13 -22.29 13.36
C ASN A 159 -7.87 -22.82 11.95
N LEU A 160 -6.92 -23.72 11.82
CA LEU A 160 -6.58 -24.39 10.57
C LEU A 160 -6.66 -25.89 10.76
N THR A 161 -7.38 -26.57 9.87
CA THR A 161 -7.41 -28.03 9.77
C THR A 161 -7.05 -28.45 8.37
N THR A 162 -6.18 -29.44 8.25
CA THR A 162 -5.79 -30.05 6.96
C THR A 162 -6.08 -31.53 6.96
N SER A 163 -6.36 -32.10 5.78
CA SER A 163 -6.60 -33.51 5.56
C SER A 163 -6.14 -33.94 4.17
N GLY A 164 -5.92 -35.23 4.00
CA GLY A 164 -5.66 -35.87 2.71
C GLY A 164 -6.77 -36.84 2.35
N TYR A 165 -7.43 -36.64 1.24
CA TYR A 165 -8.39 -37.61 0.70
C TYR A 165 -7.72 -38.44 -0.41
N TYR A 166 -7.72 -39.76 -0.22
CA TYR A 166 -7.14 -40.75 -1.13
C TYR A 166 -8.26 -41.44 -1.92
N PRO A 167 -8.53 -41.00 -3.16
CA PRO A 167 -9.66 -41.56 -3.95
C PRO A 167 -9.56 -43.02 -4.21
N GLN A 168 -8.34 -43.56 -4.39
CA GLN A 168 -8.07 -44.97 -4.68
C GLN A 168 -8.52 -45.89 -3.53
N TYR A 169 -8.55 -45.39 -2.30
CA TYR A 169 -8.96 -46.12 -1.10
C TYR A 169 -10.32 -45.63 -0.56
N ASN A 170 -10.85 -44.54 -1.11
CA ASN A 170 -12.02 -43.83 -0.58
C ASN A 170 -11.89 -43.47 0.91
N VAL A 171 -10.71 -43.04 1.32
CA VAL A 171 -10.37 -42.72 2.70
C VAL A 171 -9.92 -41.24 2.83
N GLU A 172 -10.37 -40.56 3.86
CA GLU A 172 -9.88 -39.26 4.24
C GLU A 172 -9.13 -39.31 5.58
N LEU A 173 -7.88 -38.86 5.56
CA LEU A 173 -6.98 -38.85 6.73
C LEU A 173 -6.92 -37.42 7.29
N PHE A 174 -7.39 -37.23 8.50
CA PHE A 174 -7.38 -35.93 9.22
C PHE A 174 -6.13 -35.74 10.11
N SER A 175 -5.49 -36.81 10.47
CA SER A 175 -4.17 -36.93 11.07
C SER A 175 -3.65 -38.29 10.62
N PRO A 176 -2.43 -38.48 10.35
CA PRO A 176 -1.30 -38.25 11.26
C PRO A 176 -0.41 -37.07 10.83
N ALA A 177 0.26 -36.49 11.83
CA ALA A 177 1.18 -35.38 11.61
C ALA A 177 2.36 -35.77 10.68
N PHE A 178 2.78 -37.04 10.70
CA PHE A 178 3.85 -37.53 9.80
C PHE A 178 3.50 -37.47 8.32
N ALA A 179 2.21 -37.51 7.99
CA ALA A 179 1.73 -37.38 6.60
C ALA A 179 1.47 -35.92 6.20
N GLY A 180 1.80 -34.95 7.06
CA GLY A 180 1.58 -33.54 6.80
C GLY A 180 0.14 -33.05 7.02
N PHE A 181 -0.69 -33.81 7.74
CA PHE A 181 -2.06 -33.46 8.08
C PHE A 181 -2.19 -33.13 9.57
N GLY A 182 -3.08 -32.19 9.92
CA GLY A 182 -3.29 -31.85 11.31
C GLY A 182 -4.16 -30.61 11.50
N SER A 183 -4.22 -30.17 12.76
CA SER A 183 -4.92 -28.96 13.18
C SER A 183 -3.95 -28.05 13.90
N ALA A 184 -4.09 -26.76 13.68
CA ALA A 184 -3.34 -25.73 14.37
C ALA A 184 -4.26 -24.55 14.71
N ASN A 185 -4.07 -23.99 15.90
CA ASN A 185 -4.80 -22.81 16.37
C ASN A 185 -3.87 -21.62 16.46
N ASP A 186 -4.42 -20.42 16.27
CA ASP A 186 -3.72 -19.14 16.40
C ASP A 186 -2.40 -19.08 15.59
N VAL A 187 -2.47 -19.58 14.37
CA VAL A 187 -1.32 -19.60 13.44
C VAL A 187 -1.01 -18.19 12.98
N ARG A 188 0.27 -17.80 13.05
CA ARG A 188 0.76 -16.55 12.47
C ARG A 188 1.94 -16.84 11.55
N THR A 189 1.90 -16.22 10.37
CA THR A 189 3.04 -16.27 9.46
C THR A 189 4.08 -15.22 9.84
N SER A 190 5.33 -15.45 9.48
CA SER A 190 6.30 -14.37 9.43
C SER A 190 5.90 -13.36 8.35
N LYS A 191 6.41 -12.13 8.50
CA LYS A 191 6.26 -11.09 7.49
C LYS A 191 6.91 -11.54 6.18
N GLN A 192 6.16 -11.46 5.08
CA GLN A 192 6.58 -11.88 3.75
C GLN A 192 6.46 -10.72 2.75
N ASP A 193 7.20 -10.80 1.66
CA ASP A 193 7.19 -9.80 0.61
C ASP A 193 5.94 -9.93 -0.26
N LEU A 194 5.33 -8.78 -0.57
CA LEU A 194 4.22 -8.63 -1.49
C LEU A 194 4.67 -7.80 -2.69
N ASN A 195 4.87 -8.45 -3.82
CA ASN A 195 5.33 -7.79 -5.02
C ASN A 195 4.23 -6.95 -5.66
N THR A 196 4.54 -5.69 -5.92
CA THR A 196 3.61 -4.75 -6.53
C THR A 196 4.25 -3.99 -7.67
N LYS A 197 3.42 -3.59 -8.65
CA LYS A 197 3.80 -2.88 -9.87
C LYS A 197 3.70 -1.37 -9.71
N THR A 198 4.18 -0.65 -10.70
CA THR A 198 3.97 0.79 -10.87
C THR A 198 2.48 1.14 -10.77
N SER A 199 2.19 2.15 -9.98
CA SER A 199 0.84 2.71 -9.78
C SER A 199 0.65 3.94 -10.65
N TYR A 200 -0.55 4.05 -11.25
CA TYR A 200 -1.04 5.25 -11.90
C TYR A 200 -2.30 5.71 -11.17
N SER A 201 -2.33 6.95 -10.70
CA SER A 201 -3.46 7.48 -9.93
C SER A 201 -3.90 8.84 -10.47
N ALA A 202 -5.20 9.10 -10.42
CA ALA A 202 -5.74 10.44 -10.52
C ALA A 202 -5.69 11.09 -9.14
N THR A 203 -5.36 12.39 -9.08
CA THR A 203 -5.27 13.13 -7.82
C THR A 203 -6.11 14.40 -7.90
N PHE A 204 -6.76 14.72 -6.81
CA PHE A 204 -7.56 15.91 -6.61
C PHE A 204 -7.28 16.49 -5.22
N GLU A 205 -7.14 17.81 -5.13
CA GLU A 205 -6.89 18.51 -3.87
C GLU A 205 -7.62 19.85 -3.87
N THR A 206 -8.25 20.24 -2.77
CA THR A 206 -8.90 21.53 -2.62
C THR A 206 -8.81 22.01 -1.19
N GLY A 207 -8.84 23.33 -0.99
CA GLY A 207 -8.74 23.91 0.34
C GLY A 207 -8.46 25.41 0.32
N LEU A 208 -7.87 25.86 1.41
CA LEU A 208 -7.50 27.25 1.63
C LEU A 208 -5.97 27.41 1.59
N LYS A 209 -5.53 28.44 0.88
CA LYS A 209 -4.16 28.96 0.93
C LYS A 209 -4.18 30.29 1.66
N GLN A 210 -3.46 30.38 2.76
CA GLN A 210 -3.25 31.63 3.50
C GLN A 210 -1.84 32.14 3.24
N GLN A 211 -1.72 33.31 2.67
CA GLN A 211 -0.43 34.01 2.53
C GLN A 211 0.04 34.56 3.87
N ILE A 212 1.30 34.29 4.22
CA ILE A 212 1.96 34.75 5.44
C ILE A 212 3.18 35.58 5.03
N GLY A 213 3.03 36.93 5.19
CA GLY A 213 4.03 37.86 4.70
C GLY A 213 4.12 37.89 3.17
N SER A 214 5.29 38.26 2.63
CA SER A 214 5.47 38.47 1.19
C SER A 214 5.83 37.24 0.39
N LYS A 215 6.37 36.19 1.03
CA LYS A 215 6.94 35.02 0.34
C LYS A 215 6.34 33.69 0.78
N ASN A 216 5.78 33.58 1.98
CA ASN A 216 5.36 32.32 2.56
C ASN A 216 3.84 32.13 2.46
N SER A 217 3.41 30.89 2.37
CA SER A 217 1.99 30.50 2.38
C SER A 217 1.81 29.19 3.13
N ILE A 218 0.66 29.05 3.78
CA ILE A 218 0.19 27.78 4.36
C ILE A 218 -1.06 27.37 3.60
N TYR A 219 -1.12 26.11 3.23
CA TYR A 219 -2.28 25.47 2.62
C TYR A 219 -2.86 24.45 3.58
N ILE A 220 -4.17 24.47 3.75
CA ILE A 220 -4.92 23.46 4.49
C ILE A 220 -6.05 23.00 3.58
N GLY A 221 -6.09 21.72 3.27
CA GLY A 221 -7.08 21.18 2.33
C GLY A 221 -7.38 19.72 2.55
N VAL A 222 -8.26 19.24 1.70
CA VAL A 222 -8.60 17.83 1.57
C VAL A 222 -8.05 17.32 0.24
N TYR A 223 -7.67 16.05 0.20
CA TYR A 223 -7.18 15.42 -1.01
C TYR A 223 -7.81 14.04 -1.23
N LEU A 224 -7.82 13.62 -2.47
CA LEU A 224 -8.22 12.29 -2.92
C LEU A 224 -7.26 11.83 -4.01
N ASP A 225 -6.67 10.66 -3.79
CA ASP A 225 -5.89 9.93 -4.79
C ASP A 225 -6.59 8.60 -5.10
N TYR A 226 -6.85 8.33 -6.36
CA TYR A 226 -7.53 7.12 -6.79
C TYR A 226 -6.70 6.36 -7.83
N GLY A 227 -6.29 5.14 -7.48
CA GLY A 227 -5.52 4.24 -8.35
C GLY A 227 -6.34 3.75 -9.53
N LEU A 228 -5.81 3.95 -10.73
CA LEU A 228 -6.46 3.62 -11.99
C LEU A 228 -6.15 2.21 -12.48
N ASN A 229 -5.01 1.64 -12.05
CA ASN A 229 -4.57 0.31 -12.47
C ASN A 229 -4.52 -0.68 -11.30
N ASN A 230 -4.48 -1.96 -11.63
CA ASN A 230 -4.16 -3.03 -10.71
C ASN A 230 -2.64 -3.03 -10.48
N VAL A 231 -2.22 -2.86 -9.22
CA VAL A 231 -0.80 -2.83 -8.83
C VAL A 231 -0.27 -4.18 -8.36
N TYR A 232 -1.11 -5.20 -8.23
CA TYR A 232 -0.66 -6.53 -7.84
C TYR A 232 0.11 -7.21 -8.99
N ASP A 233 1.30 -7.69 -8.68
CA ASP A 233 2.11 -8.47 -9.61
C ASP A 233 1.84 -9.96 -9.43
N LYS A 234 0.86 -10.46 -10.18
CA LYS A 234 0.48 -11.87 -10.10
C LYS A 234 1.54 -12.72 -10.81
N ASN A 235 2.36 -13.42 -10.02
CA ASN A 235 3.38 -14.30 -10.56
C ASN A 235 2.85 -15.72 -10.85
N GLU A 236 2.02 -16.29 -9.98
CA GLU A 236 1.48 -17.65 -10.10
C GLU A 236 0.18 -17.81 -9.32
N ASN A 237 -0.65 -18.81 -9.71
CA ASN A 237 -1.79 -19.25 -8.90
C ASN A 237 -1.26 -20.21 -7.83
N LYS A 238 -1.02 -19.71 -6.62
CA LYS A 238 -0.60 -20.52 -5.48
C LYS A 238 -1.81 -20.86 -4.61
N ASN A 239 -1.79 -22.02 -3.97
CA ASN A 239 -2.80 -22.34 -2.97
C ASN A 239 -2.53 -21.53 -1.69
N LEU A 240 -3.59 -21.09 -1.01
CA LEU A 240 -3.46 -20.32 0.25
C LEU A 240 -2.66 -21.09 1.30
N VAL A 241 -2.98 -22.38 1.45
CA VAL A 241 -2.25 -23.32 2.31
C VAL A 241 -1.63 -24.38 1.41
N GLN A 242 -0.31 -24.53 1.47
CA GLN A 242 0.41 -25.51 0.70
C GLN A 242 0.71 -26.75 1.55
N TYR A 243 0.52 -27.91 0.94
CA TYR A 243 0.95 -29.17 1.51
C TYR A 243 2.47 -29.20 1.70
N ASN A 244 2.89 -29.66 2.88
CA ASN A 244 4.30 -29.84 3.20
C ASN A 244 4.46 -31.14 4.01
N PRO A 245 5.15 -32.16 3.49
CA PRO A 245 5.36 -33.43 4.20
C PRO A 245 6.45 -33.36 5.30
N ALA A 246 7.08 -32.19 5.53
CA ALA A 246 8.15 -32.06 6.50
C ALA A 246 7.66 -32.30 7.94
N LEU A 247 8.52 -32.89 8.76
CA LEU A 247 8.30 -33.09 10.20
C LEU A 247 9.19 -32.15 11.03
N PRO A 248 8.66 -31.47 12.04
CA PRO A 248 7.23 -31.36 12.40
C PRO A 248 6.41 -30.71 11.31
N VAL A 249 5.09 -30.95 11.29
CA VAL A 249 4.18 -30.37 10.28
C VAL A 249 4.35 -28.84 10.25
N GLN A 250 4.78 -28.34 9.11
CA GLN A 250 4.94 -26.92 8.85
C GLN A 250 4.02 -26.53 7.70
N PHE A 251 3.05 -25.68 8.00
CA PHE A 251 2.17 -25.16 6.96
C PHE A 251 2.85 -23.98 6.25
N THR A 252 2.87 -24.03 4.92
CA THR A 252 3.31 -22.91 4.09
C THR A 252 2.08 -22.13 3.63
N TYR A 253 2.13 -20.83 3.81
CA TYR A 253 1.02 -19.92 3.52
C TYR A 253 1.42 -18.94 2.44
N ASN A 254 0.48 -18.63 1.55
CA ASN A 254 0.63 -17.60 0.55
C ASN A 254 -0.37 -16.47 0.80
N SER A 255 -0.14 -15.31 0.18
CA SER A 255 -1.07 -14.20 0.23
C SER A 255 -2.45 -14.58 -0.35
N VAL A 256 -3.48 -13.96 0.16
CA VAL A 256 -4.84 -14.06 -0.40
C VAL A 256 -4.90 -13.60 -1.85
N PHE A 257 -3.99 -12.74 -2.29
CA PHE A 257 -3.85 -12.35 -3.70
C PHE A 257 -3.21 -13.44 -4.55
N ASP A 258 -2.19 -14.13 -4.05
CA ASP A 258 -1.55 -15.27 -4.73
C ASP A 258 -2.53 -16.43 -4.91
N SER A 259 -3.41 -16.64 -3.92
CA SER A 259 -4.40 -17.70 -3.94
C SER A 259 -5.66 -17.38 -4.77
N GLY A 260 -5.78 -16.14 -5.24
CA GLY A 260 -6.95 -15.68 -6.00
C GLY A 260 -8.21 -15.41 -5.18
N LEU A 261 -8.13 -15.46 -3.83
CA LEU A 261 -9.22 -15.05 -2.93
C LEU A 261 -9.48 -13.55 -2.98
N ALA A 262 -8.44 -12.76 -3.28
CA ALA A 262 -8.56 -11.34 -3.58
C ALA A 262 -7.97 -11.04 -4.96
N ARG A 263 -8.54 -10.03 -5.62
CA ARG A 263 -8.16 -9.58 -6.97
C ARG A 263 -8.20 -8.07 -7.05
N ASP A 264 -7.52 -7.52 -8.07
CA ASP A 264 -7.65 -6.11 -8.44
C ASP A 264 -7.20 -5.15 -7.32
N MET A 265 -5.92 -5.18 -7.03
CA MET A 265 -5.30 -4.33 -6.02
C MET A 265 -5.17 -2.88 -6.54
N ARG A 266 -5.95 -1.95 -6.00
CA ARG A 266 -5.91 -0.51 -6.34
C ARG A 266 -5.59 0.32 -5.11
N LEU A 267 -4.75 1.32 -5.27
CA LEU A 267 -4.36 2.22 -4.19
C LEU A 267 -5.37 3.35 -4.07
N VAL A 268 -5.87 3.61 -2.87
CA VAL A 268 -6.79 4.71 -2.58
C VAL A 268 -6.27 5.47 -1.37
N SER A 269 -6.22 6.80 -1.47
CA SER A 269 -5.84 7.65 -0.35
C SER A 269 -6.66 8.92 -0.34
N TYR A 270 -7.11 9.33 0.84
CA TYR A 270 -7.80 10.60 1.05
C TYR A 270 -7.61 11.07 2.49
N GLY A 271 -7.85 12.35 2.69
CA GLY A 271 -7.72 12.92 4.03
C GLY A 271 -7.45 14.41 4.00
N LEU A 272 -6.85 14.87 5.08
CA LEU A 272 -6.39 16.25 5.21
C LEU A 272 -4.95 16.36 4.70
N LYS A 273 -4.63 17.49 4.08
CA LYS A 273 -3.26 17.82 3.66
C LYS A 273 -2.89 19.21 4.18
N LEU A 274 -1.73 19.28 4.81
CA LEU A 274 -1.08 20.51 5.19
C LEU A 274 0.14 20.71 4.29
N ARG A 275 0.29 21.93 3.73
CA ARG A 275 1.43 22.27 2.88
C ARG A 275 1.95 23.66 3.28
N ILE A 276 3.26 23.77 3.42
CA ILE A 276 3.97 25.03 3.63
C ILE A 276 4.74 25.33 2.35
N ALA A 277 4.56 26.53 1.83
CA ALA A 277 5.14 26.95 0.56
C ALA A 277 5.87 28.29 0.68
N MET A 278 6.87 28.42 -0.20
CA MET A 278 7.61 29.67 -0.40
C MET A 278 7.63 30.02 -1.90
N ARG A 279 7.25 31.27 -2.21
CA ARG A 279 7.12 31.80 -3.59
C ARG A 279 7.91 33.07 -3.77
#